data_5b80f858312566ad436d1a5e889fa440
#
_entry.id   5b80f858312566ad436d1a5e889fa440
#
_cell.length_a   1.000
_cell.length_b   1.000
_cell.length_c   1.000
_cell.angle_alpha   90.00
_cell.angle_beta   90.00
_cell.angle_gamma   90.00
#
_symmetry.space_group_name_H-M   'P 1'
#
loop_
_entity.id
_entity.type
_entity.pdbx_description
1 polymer ?
#
loop_
_entity_poly.entity_id
_entity_poly.type
_entity_poly.pdbx_seq_one_letter_code
_entity_poly.pdbx_strand_id
1 'polypeptide(L)'
;VEMVDNIPEAAEAQNEAYTLSVGKRRIAVKAVTEHGVWNAIQTLRQLMTKERGERTAFSTCEITDWPAFPIRGFMQDVGRSYISMEELKREIAVLSRFKVNVFHWHLTENQAWRLQSKIFPMLNDSVNMTRMPGKYYTLEEARELADFCKRHHVLLIPEIDMPGHSAAFVRTFRHDMQSPEGMKILKLLIDEVCETFDEVPYLHIGTDEVHFRNPHFVPEMVSYIRAKGKKVISWNP
;
A
#
# COMPACT_ATOMS: atom_id res chain seq x y z
N VAL A 1 -15.53 7.40 -23.42
CA VAL A 1 -14.42 6.50 -23.14
C VAL A 1 -14.46 5.39 -24.17
N GLU A 2 -13.33 5.01 -24.73
CA GLU A 2 -13.14 3.92 -25.68
C GLU A 2 -12.00 3.04 -25.16
N MET A 3 -12.25 1.74 -24.99
CA MET A 3 -11.21 0.78 -24.71
C MET A 3 -10.56 0.35 -26.02
N VAL A 4 -9.23 0.34 -26.04
CA VAL A 4 -8.42 0.01 -27.23
C VAL A 4 -7.44 -1.12 -26.91
N ASP A 5 -6.97 -1.82 -27.94
CA ASP A 5 -6.05 -2.94 -27.74
C ASP A 5 -4.64 -2.47 -27.36
N ASN A 6 -4.25 -1.30 -27.83
CA ASN A 6 -2.92 -0.73 -27.54
C ASN A 6 -2.88 0.79 -27.74
N ILE A 7 -1.87 1.44 -27.12
CA ILE A 7 -1.43 2.82 -27.37
C ILE A 7 0.02 2.73 -27.84
N PRO A 8 0.30 2.90 -29.14
CA PRO A 8 1.60 2.57 -29.73
C PRO A 8 2.80 3.26 -29.07
N GLU A 9 2.61 4.50 -28.61
CA GLU A 9 3.66 5.32 -28.01
C GLU A 9 4.07 4.82 -26.60
N ALA A 10 3.20 4.08 -25.92
CA ALA A 10 3.39 3.68 -24.53
C ALA A 10 4.25 2.42 -24.34
N ALA A 11 4.62 1.73 -25.43
CA ALA A 11 5.41 0.50 -25.40
C ALA A 11 4.91 -0.52 -24.34
N GLU A 12 5.69 -0.77 -23.29
CA GLU A 12 5.33 -1.72 -22.20
C GLU A 12 4.40 -1.13 -21.13
N ALA A 13 4.21 0.20 -21.12
CA ALA A 13 3.40 0.88 -20.08
C ALA A 13 1.88 0.90 -20.38
N GLN A 14 1.38 -0.06 -21.18
CA GLN A 14 0.00 -0.14 -21.66
C GLN A 14 -1.05 -0.08 -20.56
N ASN A 15 -0.76 -0.68 -19.42
CA ASN A 15 -1.71 -0.78 -18.30
C ASN A 15 -2.15 0.58 -17.74
N GLU A 16 -1.31 1.60 -17.85
CA GLU A 16 -1.57 2.93 -17.30
C GLU A 16 -1.65 4.02 -18.37
N ALA A 17 -1.41 3.65 -19.63
CA ALA A 17 -1.37 4.56 -20.75
C ALA A 17 -2.79 5.00 -21.19
N TYR A 18 -2.87 6.22 -21.70
CA TYR A 18 -4.12 6.76 -22.25
C TYR A 18 -3.84 7.85 -23.30
N THR A 19 -4.85 8.10 -24.15
CA THR A 19 -4.98 9.34 -24.88
C THR A 19 -6.18 10.12 -24.39
N LEU A 20 -6.05 11.43 -24.29
CA LEU A 20 -7.10 12.36 -23.87
C LEU A 20 -7.22 13.48 -24.92
N SER A 21 -8.36 13.56 -25.56
CA SER A 21 -8.70 14.62 -26.51
C SER A 21 -9.76 15.54 -25.89
N VAL A 22 -9.46 16.82 -25.77
CA VAL A 22 -10.39 17.85 -25.29
C VAL A 22 -10.69 18.81 -26.44
N GLY A 23 -11.82 18.61 -27.09
CA GLY A 23 -12.32 19.48 -28.16
C GLY A 23 -13.38 20.46 -27.65
N LYS A 24 -13.83 21.36 -28.54
CA LYS A 24 -14.84 22.37 -28.20
C LYS A 24 -16.21 21.80 -27.77
N ARG A 25 -16.55 20.59 -28.16
CA ARG A 25 -17.87 19.96 -27.93
C ARG A 25 -17.80 18.56 -27.37
N ARG A 26 -16.61 17.98 -27.30
CA ARG A 26 -16.42 16.57 -26.93
C ARG A 26 -15.11 16.41 -26.17
N ILE A 27 -15.15 15.58 -25.12
CA ILE A 27 -13.97 15.01 -24.46
C ILE A 27 -13.97 13.52 -24.79
N ALA A 28 -12.84 13.01 -25.25
CA ALA A 28 -12.65 11.60 -25.57
C ALA A 28 -11.43 11.06 -24.84
N VAL A 29 -11.54 9.85 -24.29
CA VAL A 29 -10.45 9.10 -23.65
C VAL A 29 -10.34 7.76 -24.36
N LYS A 30 -9.11 7.36 -24.72
CA LYS A 30 -8.79 5.99 -25.13
C LYS A 30 -7.77 5.42 -24.13
N ALA A 31 -7.97 4.19 -23.70
CA ALA A 31 -7.06 3.48 -22.80
C ALA A 31 -7.18 1.97 -23.03
N VAL A 32 -6.12 1.24 -22.63
CA VAL A 32 -6.11 -0.22 -22.70
C VAL A 32 -6.80 -0.83 -21.48
N THR A 33 -6.72 -0.15 -20.33
CA THR A 33 -7.28 -0.63 -19.06
C THR A 33 -8.06 0.46 -18.33
N GLU A 34 -8.82 0.06 -17.30
CA GLU A 34 -9.50 0.99 -16.40
C GLU A 34 -8.51 1.89 -15.65
N HIS A 35 -7.28 1.42 -15.38
CA HIS A 35 -6.25 2.23 -14.75
C HIS A 35 -5.80 3.38 -15.67
N GLY A 36 -5.64 3.14 -16.98
CA GLY A 36 -5.40 4.19 -17.97
C GLY A 36 -6.55 5.21 -18.03
N VAL A 37 -7.80 4.75 -17.98
CA VAL A 37 -8.98 5.65 -17.89
C VAL A 37 -8.94 6.48 -16.61
N TRP A 38 -8.61 5.87 -15.48
CA TRP A 38 -8.44 6.58 -14.20
C TRP A 38 -7.41 7.70 -14.33
N ASN A 39 -6.23 7.40 -14.86
CA ASN A 39 -5.14 8.36 -15.06
C ASN A 39 -5.56 9.51 -15.99
N ALA A 40 -6.30 9.23 -17.08
CA ALA A 40 -6.86 10.26 -17.95
C ALA A 40 -7.83 11.19 -17.21
N ILE A 41 -8.67 10.64 -16.33
CA ILE A 41 -9.60 11.43 -15.49
C ILE A 41 -8.83 12.32 -14.53
N GLN A 42 -7.73 11.83 -13.91
CA GLN A 42 -6.91 12.67 -13.04
C GLN A 42 -6.26 13.82 -13.80
N THR A 43 -5.77 13.58 -15.02
CA THR A 43 -5.25 14.64 -15.91
C THR A 43 -6.35 15.63 -16.28
N LEU A 44 -7.53 15.16 -16.67
CA LEU A 44 -8.65 16.03 -16.97
C LEU A 44 -9.04 16.93 -15.78
N ARG A 45 -9.03 16.39 -14.57
CA ARG A 45 -9.27 17.18 -13.33
C ARG A 45 -8.24 18.29 -13.13
N GLN A 46 -6.97 18.06 -13.49
CA GLN A 46 -5.91 19.07 -13.39
C GLN A 46 -6.04 20.15 -14.48
N LEU A 47 -6.59 19.81 -15.65
CA LEU A 47 -6.86 20.76 -16.73
C LEU A 47 -8.10 21.62 -16.50
N MET A 48 -8.88 21.30 -15.46
CA MET A 48 -10.12 22.00 -15.15
C MET A 48 -9.81 23.39 -14.59
N THR A 49 -10.31 24.43 -15.26
CA THR A 49 -10.27 25.81 -14.80
C THR A 49 -11.64 26.27 -14.37
N LYS A 50 -11.70 27.10 -13.31
CA LYS A 50 -12.93 27.79 -12.91
C LYS A 50 -12.91 29.19 -13.52
N GLU A 51 -13.91 29.48 -14.35
CA GLU A 51 -14.16 30.84 -14.81
C GLU A 51 -15.05 31.62 -13.83
N ARG A 52 -15.04 32.97 -13.93
CA ARG A 52 -15.98 33.80 -13.17
C ARG A 52 -17.42 33.40 -13.50
N GLY A 53 -18.20 33.03 -12.46
CA GLY A 53 -19.59 32.62 -12.57
C GLY A 53 -19.82 31.11 -12.50
N GLU A 54 -18.92 30.35 -11.83
CA GLU A 54 -19.04 28.91 -11.52
C GLU A 54 -19.02 27.96 -12.72
N ARG A 55 -18.76 28.44 -13.91
CA ARG A 55 -18.63 27.57 -15.09
C ARG A 55 -17.27 26.88 -15.07
N THR A 56 -17.30 25.56 -15.24
CA THR A 56 -16.09 24.75 -15.46
C THR A 56 -15.71 24.83 -16.95
N ALA A 57 -14.47 25.21 -17.21
CA ALA A 57 -13.91 25.24 -18.56
C ALA A 57 -12.69 24.32 -18.67
N PHE A 58 -12.45 23.84 -19.88
CA PHE A 58 -11.28 23.05 -20.24
C PHE A 58 -10.61 23.65 -21.45
N SER A 59 -9.31 23.81 -21.42
CA SER A 59 -8.55 24.17 -22.62
C SER A 59 -8.56 23.01 -23.61
N THR A 60 -8.74 23.31 -24.89
CA THR A 60 -8.65 22.31 -25.95
C THR A 60 -7.22 21.78 -26.06
N CYS A 61 -7.04 20.47 -26.03
CA CYS A 61 -5.73 19.81 -26.11
C CYS A 61 -5.85 18.37 -26.56
N GLU A 62 -4.72 17.83 -27.04
CA GLU A 62 -4.49 16.41 -27.26
C GLU A 62 -3.32 15.96 -26.38
N ILE A 63 -3.52 14.89 -25.64
CA ILE A 63 -2.53 14.33 -24.72
C ILE A 63 -2.43 12.84 -24.97
N THR A 64 -1.20 12.35 -25.12
CA THR A 64 -0.86 10.94 -25.00
C THR A 64 0.12 10.82 -23.86
N ASP A 65 -0.18 9.99 -22.86
CA ASP A 65 0.59 9.93 -21.61
C ASP A 65 0.68 8.51 -21.07
N TRP A 66 1.82 8.20 -20.48
CA TRP A 66 2.13 6.94 -19.81
C TRP A 66 3.22 7.16 -18.75
N PRO A 67 3.33 6.30 -17.72
CA PRO A 67 4.34 6.47 -16.69
C PRO A 67 5.75 6.18 -17.20
N ALA A 68 6.71 7.04 -16.82
CA ALA A 68 8.13 6.78 -17.02
C ALA A 68 8.67 5.70 -16.04
N PHE A 69 8.03 5.53 -14.89
CA PHE A 69 8.38 4.53 -13.88
C PHE A 69 7.19 3.64 -13.56
N PRO A 70 7.32 2.31 -13.61
CA PRO A 70 6.22 1.39 -13.34
C PRO A 70 5.78 1.41 -11.86
N ILE A 71 6.66 1.79 -10.94
CA ILE A 71 6.37 1.91 -9.51
C ILE A 71 6.57 3.35 -9.07
N ARG A 72 5.52 3.94 -8.53
CA ARG A 72 5.49 5.29 -7.95
C ARG A 72 4.84 5.17 -6.59
N GLY A 73 5.70 4.88 -5.59
CA GLY A 73 5.26 4.50 -4.25
C GLY A 73 5.35 5.65 -3.25
N PHE A 74 4.49 5.57 -2.25
CA PHE A 74 4.56 6.36 -1.03
C PHE A 74 4.49 5.41 0.17
N MET A 75 5.38 5.58 1.14
CA MET A 75 5.40 4.81 2.38
C MET A 75 4.87 5.64 3.53
N GLN A 76 3.95 5.07 4.31
CA GLN A 76 3.44 5.67 5.53
C GLN A 76 3.77 4.80 6.74
N ASP A 77 4.59 5.33 7.63
CA ASP A 77 4.91 4.71 8.91
C ASP A 77 3.87 5.05 9.96
N VAL A 78 3.03 4.09 10.26
CA VAL A 78 2.03 4.18 11.33
C VAL A 78 2.47 3.46 12.62
N GLY A 79 3.49 2.65 12.54
CA GLY A 79 4.11 1.99 13.70
C GLY A 79 4.61 3.02 14.70
N ARG A 80 5.39 4.01 14.25
CA ARG A 80 5.89 5.11 15.07
C ARG A 80 4.80 6.12 15.43
N SER A 81 3.87 6.43 14.51
CA SER A 81 2.80 7.41 14.77
C SER A 81 1.51 6.99 14.08
N TYR A 82 0.51 6.63 14.88
CA TYR A 82 -0.82 6.28 14.35
C TYR A 82 -1.43 7.44 13.57
N ILE A 83 -2.00 7.13 12.44
CA ILE A 83 -2.78 8.03 11.58
C ILE A 83 -4.20 7.46 11.47
N SER A 84 -5.21 8.31 11.54
CA SER A 84 -6.60 7.83 11.45
C SER A 84 -6.92 7.25 10.06
N MET A 85 -7.88 6.33 10.02
CA MET A 85 -8.36 5.76 8.75
C MET A 85 -8.87 6.83 7.77
N GLU A 86 -9.50 7.88 8.30
CA GLU A 86 -9.97 9.01 7.49
C GLU A 86 -8.79 9.75 6.84
N GLU A 87 -7.73 10.01 7.60
CA GLU A 87 -6.53 10.67 7.08
C GLU A 87 -5.79 9.81 6.07
N LEU A 88 -5.62 8.48 6.33
CA LEU A 88 -5.03 7.55 5.38
C LEU A 88 -5.80 7.52 4.06
N LYS A 89 -7.13 7.44 4.11
CA LYS A 89 -7.97 7.47 2.90
C LYS A 89 -7.85 8.80 2.15
N ARG A 90 -7.77 9.92 2.87
CA ARG A 90 -7.56 11.25 2.27
C ARG A 90 -6.20 11.31 1.58
N GLU A 91 -5.14 10.81 2.23
CA GLU A 91 -3.79 10.74 1.68
C GLU A 91 -3.75 9.90 0.40
N ILE A 92 -4.27 8.68 0.44
CA ILE A 92 -4.35 7.78 -0.72
C ILE A 92 -5.13 8.42 -1.87
N ALA A 93 -6.26 9.07 -1.58
CA ALA A 93 -7.03 9.78 -2.59
C ALA A 93 -6.25 10.94 -3.23
N VAL A 94 -5.44 11.66 -2.46
CA VAL A 94 -4.56 12.72 -2.98
C VAL A 94 -3.43 12.12 -3.80
N LEU A 95 -2.73 11.11 -3.29
CA LEU A 95 -1.63 10.41 -3.98
C LEU A 95 -2.10 9.87 -5.34
N SER A 96 -3.27 9.24 -5.38
CA SER A 96 -3.88 8.71 -6.60
C SER A 96 -4.17 9.80 -7.65
N ARG A 97 -4.51 11.04 -7.24
CA ARG A 97 -4.66 12.17 -8.18
C ARG A 97 -3.36 12.53 -8.89
N PHE A 98 -2.23 12.26 -8.26
CA PHE A 98 -0.89 12.42 -8.83
C PHE A 98 -0.34 11.14 -9.46
N LYS A 99 -1.22 10.16 -9.70
CA LYS A 99 -0.89 8.86 -10.35
C LYS A 99 0.16 8.05 -9.57
N VAL A 100 0.27 8.24 -8.26
CA VAL A 100 0.97 7.31 -7.37
C VAL A 100 0.18 6.00 -7.37
N ASN A 101 0.87 4.87 -7.59
CA ASN A 101 0.23 3.57 -7.78
C ASN A 101 0.58 2.53 -6.72
N VAL A 102 1.39 2.90 -5.73
CA VAL A 102 1.75 2.02 -4.61
C VAL A 102 1.65 2.79 -3.29
N PHE A 103 0.94 2.21 -2.33
CA PHE A 103 0.91 2.68 -0.94
C PHE A 103 1.52 1.61 -0.04
N HIS A 104 2.70 1.90 0.52
CA HIS A 104 3.42 1.01 1.41
C HIS A 104 3.04 1.37 2.85
N TRP A 105 2.39 0.44 3.55
CA TRP A 105 1.83 0.65 4.88
C TRP A 105 2.65 -0.07 5.94
N HIS A 106 3.56 0.67 6.59
CA HIS A 106 4.44 0.16 7.64
C HIS A 106 3.70 0.11 8.97
N LEU A 107 3.24 -1.10 9.34
CA LEU A 107 2.27 -1.34 10.41
C LEU A 107 2.89 -1.60 11.76
N THR A 108 4.16 -2.00 11.81
CA THR A 108 4.80 -2.49 13.04
C THR A 108 6.14 -1.83 13.29
N GLU A 109 6.39 -1.50 14.55
CA GLU A 109 7.59 -0.80 14.97
C GLU A 109 7.92 -1.04 16.46
N ASN A 110 9.09 -0.53 16.89
CA ASN A 110 9.47 -0.56 18.32
C ASN A 110 8.41 0.07 19.23
N GLN A 111 7.70 1.09 18.75
CA GLN A 111 6.71 1.82 19.51
C GLN A 111 5.40 1.06 19.65
N ALA A 112 4.95 0.40 18.61
CA ALA A 112 3.68 -0.30 18.62
C ALA A 112 3.53 -1.29 17.45
N TRP A 113 2.70 -2.28 17.67
CA TRP A 113 2.10 -3.13 16.63
C TRP A 113 0.71 -2.57 16.31
N ARG A 114 0.50 -2.01 15.12
CA ARG A 114 -0.70 -1.25 14.79
C ARG A 114 -1.80 -2.05 14.09
N LEU A 115 -1.57 -3.28 13.70
CA LEU A 115 -2.62 -4.15 13.17
C LEU A 115 -3.21 -5.00 14.30
N GLN A 116 -4.54 -5.09 14.36
CA GLN A 116 -5.22 -5.97 15.31
C GLN A 116 -4.73 -7.41 15.15
N SER A 117 -4.53 -8.11 16.27
CA SER A 117 -4.42 -9.56 16.28
C SER A 117 -5.55 -10.16 17.09
N LYS A 118 -6.34 -11.04 16.48
CA LYS A 118 -7.37 -11.84 17.18
C LYS A 118 -6.75 -13.07 17.85
N ILE A 119 -5.65 -13.58 17.28
CA ILE A 119 -4.90 -14.72 17.82
C ILE A 119 -4.17 -14.32 19.10
N PHE A 120 -3.58 -13.14 19.12
CA PHE A 120 -2.82 -12.61 20.26
C PHE A 120 -3.29 -11.19 20.63
N PRO A 121 -4.50 -11.04 21.23
CA PRO A 121 -5.06 -9.73 21.53
C PRO A 121 -4.16 -8.84 22.40
N MET A 122 -3.32 -9.46 23.26
CA MET A 122 -2.37 -8.76 24.13
C MET A 122 -1.34 -7.93 23.34
N LEU A 123 -1.15 -8.23 22.05
CA LEU A 123 -0.23 -7.47 21.19
C LEU A 123 -0.73 -6.03 20.97
N ASN A 124 -2.04 -5.82 21.05
CA ASN A 124 -2.67 -4.52 20.91
C ASN A 124 -2.99 -3.84 22.25
N ASP A 125 -2.63 -4.44 23.38
CA ASP A 125 -2.79 -3.80 24.68
C ASP A 125 -1.99 -2.50 24.75
N SER A 126 -2.60 -1.48 25.35
CA SER A 126 -2.00 -0.14 25.49
C SER A 126 -0.65 -0.17 26.23
N VAL A 127 -0.45 -1.12 27.16
CA VAL A 127 0.80 -1.29 27.92
C VAL A 127 1.98 -1.74 27.03
N ASN A 128 1.70 -2.34 25.89
CA ASN A 128 2.70 -2.76 24.90
C ASN A 128 3.02 -1.68 23.86
N MET A 129 2.36 -0.52 23.94
CA MET A 129 2.58 0.60 23.05
C MET A 129 3.24 1.75 23.80
N THR A 130 4.44 2.14 23.39
CA THR A 130 5.18 3.25 24.01
C THR A 130 4.82 4.62 23.43
N ARG A 131 4.09 4.65 22.33
CA ARG A 131 3.60 5.87 21.68
C ARG A 131 2.17 5.67 21.23
N MET A 132 1.31 6.66 21.46
CA MET A 132 -0.13 6.63 21.15
C MET A 132 -0.80 5.32 21.61
N PRO A 133 -0.83 5.04 22.94
CA PRO A 133 -1.35 3.78 23.49
C PRO A 133 -2.80 3.51 23.10
N GLY A 134 -3.14 2.26 22.80
CA GLY A 134 -4.48 1.83 22.42
C GLY A 134 -4.92 2.23 21.01
N LYS A 135 -4.02 2.84 20.20
CA LYS A 135 -4.29 3.18 18.80
C LYS A 135 -3.76 2.07 17.89
N TYR A 136 -4.65 1.38 17.21
CA TYR A 136 -4.36 0.36 16.22
C TYR A 136 -5.52 0.27 15.21
N TYR A 137 -5.33 -0.43 14.11
CA TYR A 137 -6.35 -0.69 13.10
C TYR A 137 -6.96 -2.07 13.32
N THR A 138 -8.27 -2.17 13.24
CA THR A 138 -8.96 -3.46 13.23
C THR A 138 -8.67 -4.20 11.93
N LEU A 139 -8.89 -5.51 11.91
CA LEU A 139 -8.74 -6.30 10.68
C LEU A 139 -9.77 -5.87 9.62
N GLU A 140 -10.95 -5.43 10.06
CA GLU A 140 -12.00 -4.90 9.20
C GLU A 140 -11.58 -3.58 8.56
N GLU A 141 -11.01 -2.65 9.34
CA GLU A 141 -10.44 -1.38 8.82
C GLU A 141 -9.30 -1.62 7.85
N ALA A 142 -8.45 -2.63 8.11
CA ALA A 142 -7.34 -2.99 7.23
C ALA A 142 -7.85 -3.49 5.86
N ARG A 143 -8.87 -4.34 5.83
CA ARG A 143 -9.53 -4.78 4.58
C ARG A 143 -10.19 -3.61 3.87
N GLU A 144 -10.89 -2.75 4.59
CA GLU A 144 -11.53 -1.56 4.03
C GLU A 144 -10.50 -0.63 3.35
N LEU A 145 -9.31 -0.47 3.95
CA LEU A 145 -8.23 0.33 3.35
C LEU A 145 -7.68 -0.34 2.07
N ALA A 146 -7.52 -1.66 2.07
CA ALA A 146 -7.11 -2.41 0.88
C ALA A 146 -8.10 -2.23 -0.27
N ASP A 147 -9.40 -2.35 0.00
CA ASP A 147 -10.45 -2.09 -0.97
C ASP A 147 -10.47 -0.64 -1.45
N PHE A 148 -10.23 0.30 -0.54
CA PHE A 148 -10.14 1.71 -0.88
C PHE A 148 -8.98 1.98 -1.83
N CYS A 149 -7.80 1.42 -1.56
CA CYS A 149 -6.64 1.50 -2.45
C CYS A 149 -6.97 0.92 -3.84
N LYS A 150 -7.56 -0.27 -3.89
CA LYS A 150 -7.95 -0.95 -5.14
C LYS A 150 -8.87 -0.07 -5.99
N ARG A 151 -9.89 0.55 -5.39
CA ARG A 151 -10.80 1.48 -6.09
C ARG A 151 -10.14 2.76 -6.58
N HIS A 152 -8.98 3.13 -6.05
CA HIS A 152 -8.18 4.28 -6.47
C HIS A 152 -7.00 3.91 -7.38
N HIS A 153 -6.95 2.66 -7.86
CA HIS A 153 -5.84 2.11 -8.65
C HIS A 153 -4.48 2.25 -7.97
N VAL A 154 -4.46 2.09 -6.65
CA VAL A 154 -3.27 2.07 -5.81
C VAL A 154 -3.08 0.66 -5.25
N LEU A 155 -1.92 0.07 -5.44
CA LEU A 155 -1.55 -1.20 -4.84
C LEU A 155 -1.17 -0.97 -3.37
N LEU A 156 -1.89 -1.58 -2.43
CA LEU A 156 -1.49 -1.63 -1.03
C LEU A 156 -0.37 -2.67 -0.85
N ILE A 157 0.69 -2.29 -0.14
CA ILE A 157 1.74 -3.20 0.33
C ILE A 157 1.81 -3.09 1.85
N PRO A 158 1.19 -4.02 2.61
CA PRO A 158 1.33 -4.06 4.06
C PRO A 158 2.74 -4.52 4.43
N GLU A 159 3.29 -3.93 5.49
CA GLU A 159 4.57 -4.31 6.06
C GLU A 159 4.44 -4.76 7.50
N ILE A 160 5.00 -5.93 7.77
CA ILE A 160 5.28 -6.44 9.11
C ILE A 160 6.79 -6.56 9.21
N ASP A 161 7.42 -5.59 9.84
CA ASP A 161 8.87 -5.53 9.94
C ASP A 161 9.40 -6.63 10.87
N MET A 162 10.40 -7.35 10.37
CA MET A 162 10.99 -8.51 11.03
C MET A 162 12.42 -8.78 10.56
N PRO A 163 13.33 -9.20 11.42
CA PRO A 163 13.21 -9.29 12.89
C PRO A 163 13.59 -7.98 13.58
N GLY A 164 13.94 -6.93 12.81
CA GLY A 164 14.20 -5.58 13.30
C GLY A 164 12.93 -4.90 13.79
N HIS A 165 13.07 -3.70 14.34
CA HIS A 165 11.94 -2.83 14.75
C HIS A 165 10.84 -3.55 15.55
N SER A 166 11.21 -4.56 16.34
CA SER A 166 10.33 -5.56 16.94
C SER A 166 10.12 -5.42 18.45
N ALA A 167 10.48 -4.29 19.06
CA ALA A 167 10.40 -4.16 20.51
C ALA A 167 8.96 -4.28 21.05
N ALA A 168 7.93 -3.91 20.27
CA ALA A 168 6.53 -4.16 20.65
C ALA A 168 6.23 -5.66 20.76
N PHE A 169 6.69 -6.46 19.82
CA PHE A 169 6.59 -7.91 19.84
C PHE A 169 7.33 -8.49 21.07
N VAL A 170 8.58 -8.07 21.30
CA VAL A 170 9.40 -8.55 22.42
C VAL A 170 8.76 -8.18 23.77
N ARG A 171 8.19 -6.99 23.92
CA ARG A 171 7.47 -6.61 25.15
C ARG A 171 6.29 -7.53 25.44
N THR A 172 5.56 -7.90 24.38
CA THR A 172 4.37 -8.74 24.50
C THR A 172 4.72 -10.20 24.82
N PHE A 173 5.63 -10.79 24.06
CA PHE A 173 5.85 -12.23 24.07
C PHE A 173 7.07 -12.66 24.90
N ARG A 174 7.96 -11.72 25.25
CA ARG A 174 9.24 -11.99 25.94
C ARG A 174 10.17 -12.91 25.14
N HIS A 175 9.99 -12.97 23.85
CA HIS A 175 10.81 -13.70 22.88
C HIS A 175 11.30 -12.77 21.79
N ASP A 176 12.54 -12.98 21.34
CA ASP A 176 13.07 -12.38 20.12
C ASP A 176 12.45 -13.08 18.90
N MET A 177 12.14 -12.33 17.84
CA MET A 177 11.55 -12.91 16.62
C MET A 177 12.44 -13.98 15.99
N GLN A 178 13.77 -13.90 16.16
CA GLN A 178 14.72 -14.88 15.61
C GLN A 178 14.86 -16.15 16.50
N SER A 179 14.26 -16.17 17.71
CA SER A 179 14.23 -17.38 18.54
C SER A 179 13.25 -18.41 17.98
N PRO A 180 13.42 -19.72 18.29
CA PRO A 180 12.49 -20.76 17.84
C PRO A 180 11.04 -20.47 18.24
N GLU A 181 10.81 -19.97 19.45
CA GLU A 181 9.49 -19.61 19.98
C GLU A 181 8.96 -18.35 19.28
N GLY A 182 9.80 -17.33 19.10
CA GLY A 182 9.45 -16.11 18.40
C GLY A 182 9.04 -16.37 16.95
N MET A 183 9.77 -17.23 16.24
CA MET A 183 9.44 -17.64 14.87
C MET A 183 8.10 -18.39 14.79
N LYS A 184 7.76 -19.23 15.78
CA LYS A 184 6.45 -19.90 15.82
C LYS A 184 5.31 -18.90 15.98
N ILE A 185 5.46 -17.96 16.92
CA ILE A 185 4.47 -16.89 17.14
C ILE A 185 4.33 -16.03 15.88
N LEU A 186 5.47 -15.63 15.29
CA LEU A 186 5.48 -14.78 14.09
C LEU A 186 4.79 -15.45 12.90
N LYS A 187 4.96 -16.75 12.70
CA LYS A 187 4.24 -17.51 11.65
C LYS A 187 2.73 -17.46 11.84
N LEU A 188 2.22 -17.59 13.06
CA LEU A 188 0.80 -17.47 13.34
C LEU A 188 0.27 -16.04 13.04
N LEU A 189 1.05 -15.02 13.39
CA LEU A 189 0.72 -13.62 13.04
C LEU A 189 0.72 -13.41 11.54
N ILE A 190 1.67 -14.01 10.80
CA ILE A 190 1.71 -13.95 9.35
C ILE A 190 0.51 -14.65 8.71
N ASP A 191 0.04 -15.76 9.29
CA ASP A 191 -1.18 -16.42 8.82
C ASP A 191 -2.37 -15.46 8.90
N GLU A 192 -2.55 -14.78 10.04
CA GLU A 192 -3.61 -13.78 10.24
C GLU A 192 -3.47 -12.59 9.28
N VAL A 193 -2.25 -12.10 9.07
CA VAL A 193 -1.96 -11.02 8.11
C VAL A 193 -2.28 -11.44 6.68
N CYS A 194 -1.84 -12.61 6.26
CA CYS A 194 -2.10 -13.12 4.91
C CYS A 194 -3.59 -13.34 4.65
N GLU A 195 -4.35 -13.79 5.65
CA GLU A 195 -5.81 -13.93 5.59
C GLU A 195 -6.51 -12.57 5.55
N THR A 196 -6.00 -11.60 6.32
CA THR A 196 -6.56 -10.24 6.34
C THR A 196 -6.40 -9.54 4.99
N PHE A 197 -5.27 -9.74 4.34
CA PHE A 197 -4.93 -9.14 3.06
C PHE A 197 -4.94 -10.19 1.93
N ASP A 198 -5.94 -11.05 1.88
CA ASP A 198 -6.01 -12.19 0.94
C ASP A 198 -5.88 -11.78 -0.52
N GLU A 199 -6.53 -10.68 -0.92
CA GLU A 199 -6.47 -10.13 -2.29
C GLU A 199 -5.19 -9.33 -2.59
N VAL A 200 -4.39 -9.00 -1.58
CA VAL A 200 -3.14 -8.24 -1.76
C VAL A 200 -1.99 -9.21 -2.10
N PRO A 201 -1.33 -9.06 -3.25
CA PRO A 201 -0.35 -10.04 -3.70
C PRO A 201 1.01 -9.98 -3.00
N TYR A 202 1.27 -8.93 -2.23
CA TYR A 202 2.58 -8.68 -1.62
C TYR A 202 2.48 -8.58 -0.10
N LEU A 203 3.53 -9.03 0.57
CA LEU A 203 3.83 -8.69 1.97
C LEU A 203 5.27 -8.19 2.06
N HIS A 204 5.47 -7.02 2.63
CA HIS A 204 6.79 -6.49 2.94
C HIS A 204 7.19 -6.94 4.35
N ILE A 205 8.43 -7.40 4.51
CA ILE A 205 8.94 -7.98 5.76
C ILE A 205 10.03 -7.16 6.45
N GLY A 206 10.26 -5.93 6.00
CA GLY A 206 11.32 -5.07 6.53
C GLY A 206 12.71 -5.63 6.25
N THR A 207 13.38 -6.10 7.30
CA THR A 207 14.73 -6.71 7.33
C THR A 207 15.89 -5.71 7.42
N ASP A 208 15.60 -4.45 7.64
CA ASP A 208 16.60 -3.40 7.81
C ASP A 208 17.06 -3.23 9.27
N GLU A 209 18.18 -2.55 9.42
CA GLU A 209 18.76 -2.09 10.71
C GLU A 209 18.87 -3.16 11.80
N VAL A 210 19.12 -4.42 11.43
CA VAL A 210 19.16 -5.55 12.36
C VAL A 210 20.33 -6.47 12.13
N HIS A 211 20.87 -7.01 13.23
CA HIS A 211 21.84 -8.08 13.16
C HIS A 211 21.19 -9.46 13.14
N PHE A 212 21.43 -10.21 12.07
CA PHE A 212 20.93 -11.58 11.93
C PHE A 212 21.75 -12.56 12.74
N ARG A 213 21.19 -12.98 13.90
CA ARG A 213 21.78 -14.05 14.74
C ARG A 213 21.40 -15.44 14.25
N ASN A 214 20.24 -15.55 13.59
CA ASN A 214 19.77 -16.76 12.92
C ASN A 214 19.86 -16.58 11.39
N PRO A 215 20.86 -17.17 10.71
CA PRO A 215 21.04 -16.99 9.26
C PRO A 215 19.90 -17.63 8.44
N HIS A 216 19.09 -18.50 9.04
CA HIS A 216 17.94 -19.16 8.40
C HIS A 216 16.65 -18.37 8.56
N PHE A 217 16.63 -17.29 9.36
CA PHE A 217 15.41 -16.53 9.65
C PHE A 217 14.75 -16.02 8.36
N VAL A 218 15.44 -15.21 7.56
CA VAL A 218 14.88 -14.63 6.34
C VAL A 218 14.50 -15.69 5.31
N PRO A 219 15.37 -16.67 4.96
CA PRO A 219 14.99 -17.74 4.04
C PRO A 219 13.74 -18.51 4.48
N GLU A 220 13.61 -18.81 5.77
CA GLU A 220 12.48 -19.56 6.32
C GLU A 220 11.19 -18.75 6.28
N MET A 221 11.22 -17.46 6.69
CA MET A 221 10.07 -16.58 6.65
C MET A 221 9.61 -16.30 5.21
N VAL A 222 10.53 -16.05 4.28
CA VAL A 222 10.23 -15.89 2.86
C VAL A 222 9.57 -17.14 2.29
N SER A 223 10.11 -18.32 2.59
CA SER A 223 9.54 -19.60 2.14
C SER A 223 8.12 -19.79 2.68
N TYR A 224 7.92 -19.49 3.97
CA TYR A 224 6.63 -19.59 4.64
C TYR A 224 5.57 -18.67 4.03
N ILE A 225 5.91 -17.40 3.81
CA ILE A 225 5.00 -16.40 3.22
C ILE A 225 4.68 -16.77 1.76
N ARG A 226 5.67 -17.22 0.99
CA ARG A 226 5.45 -17.68 -0.40
C ARG A 226 4.52 -18.88 -0.46
N ALA A 227 4.60 -19.80 0.51
CA ALA A 227 3.67 -20.93 0.61
C ALA A 227 2.22 -20.51 0.87
N LYS A 228 1.99 -19.28 1.39
CA LYS A 228 0.66 -18.66 1.51
C LYS A 228 0.21 -17.90 0.23
N GLY A 229 0.96 -18.03 -0.87
CA GLY A 229 0.64 -17.39 -2.16
C GLY A 229 1.04 -15.93 -2.29
N LYS A 230 1.77 -15.36 -1.30
CA LYS A 230 2.22 -13.96 -1.34
C LYS A 230 3.62 -13.84 -1.96
N LYS A 231 3.85 -12.73 -2.64
CA LYS A 231 5.19 -12.28 -3.03
C LYS A 231 5.79 -11.49 -1.87
N VAL A 232 7.10 -11.68 -1.63
CA VAL A 232 7.79 -11.03 -0.52
C VAL A 232 8.65 -9.90 -1.03
N ILE A 233 8.57 -8.77 -0.34
CA ILE A 233 9.43 -7.59 -0.51
C ILE A 233 10.18 -7.36 0.80
N SER A 234 11.40 -6.88 0.72
CA SER A 234 12.21 -6.50 1.88
C SER A 234 13.09 -5.31 1.54
N TRP A 235 13.55 -4.60 2.56
CA TRP A 235 14.64 -3.66 2.37
C TRP A 235 15.92 -4.42 2.00
N ASN A 236 16.79 -3.76 1.27
CA ASN A 236 18.13 -4.30 1.02
C ASN A 236 18.94 -4.13 2.31
N PRO A 237 19.50 -5.19 2.90
CA PRO A 237 20.30 -5.11 4.12
C PRO A 237 21.63 -4.41 3.89
#